data_5e074ce03c41645b4b00d36740fc8294
#
_entry.id   5e074ce03c41645b4b00d36740fc8294
#
_cell.length_a   1.000
_cell.length_b   1.000
_cell.length_c   1.000
_cell.angle_alpha   90.00
_cell.angle_beta   90.00
_cell.angle_gamma   90.00
#
_symmetry.space_group_name_H-M   'P 1'
#
loop_
_entity.id
_entity.type
_entity.pdbx_description
1 polymer ?
#
loop_
_entity_poly.entity_id
_entity_poly.type
_entity_poly.pdbx_seq_one_letter_code
_entity_poly.pdbx_strand_id
1 'polypeptide(L)'
;MLLSILYLALFIYVGLLLARRAVPDGSVAVILPLGCGFGVSLLAVLPAVLALALGFTLPAVLLAAAAAGVLGGVLLHRGVRLRGMAKDADCGALWACILPVVLITLYLLHTHVLHMVNGAYHTGQSCYGDMPMHLGFIKYIAQSGGFLPCYPLLGGEHRFGYPFLCETVSSVFLVLGADLRTAYLLPMLPAFLSVYGMFWQLTRRVTDSAAKASLAFYLFFMGSGFGFVYFLGSAEKFADIFTGFYTTPTNFVEQNIEWVNPIVDLLIPQRATLFGWCVLFPAVYLLWRFCYEGKRRLWPWLALLALPLPLLHTHSALALVLLCLVGGVYTLAQGARRETLLPWLGLAAVCGAAWLAQMLPTVLAQSLDGQHMLRLHFNWINGQDDGTLKDNYFWFYIKNIGLVYLLLVPAFIHARPRQRWLYGGGLAILALAEFVVFQPNNYDNNKLLYVWHMLGCILAAQLLVDLFAKVRALPWRALGLAACCFAAMFGSVLTVGREIFSDYQHWSANDIALADYIDANAESDALFLTSDSHVTPVFALAGRRILCGSGSYVYYHGMDYADEYSAMAALYEHPNESTLAAWDVGYVLFDSSVYGKFADADESWYAARYPVWYENDGCRVYKIK
;
A
#
# COMPACT_ATOMS: atom_id res chain seq x y z
N MET A 1 7.12 20.81 11.25
CA MET A 1 6.09 20.95 10.21
C MET A 1 6.57 21.71 8.97
N LEU A 2 6.97 23.00 9.04
CA LEU A 2 7.39 23.76 7.84
C LEU A 2 8.53 23.09 7.07
N LEU A 3 9.57 22.62 7.74
CA LEU A 3 10.71 21.94 7.12
C LEU A 3 10.27 20.69 6.37
N SER A 4 9.36 19.89 6.93
CA SER A 4 8.79 18.69 6.30
C SER A 4 8.01 19.01 5.02
N ILE A 5 7.21 20.10 5.04
CA ILE A 5 6.48 20.58 3.86
C ILE A 5 7.46 21.03 2.76
N LEU A 6 8.48 21.79 3.12
CA LEU A 6 9.49 22.27 2.16
C LEU A 6 10.31 21.08 1.59
N TYR A 7 10.62 20.11 2.41
CA TYR A 7 11.32 18.89 2.00
C TYR A 7 10.49 18.12 0.97
N LEU A 8 9.22 17.82 1.27
CA LEU A 8 8.32 17.17 0.32
C LEU A 8 8.16 17.98 -0.96
N ALA A 9 7.96 19.30 -0.85
CA ALA A 9 7.81 20.19 -1.99
C ALA A 9 9.04 20.17 -2.91
N LEU A 10 10.25 20.09 -2.37
CA LEU A 10 11.49 19.93 -3.13
C LEU A 10 11.48 18.65 -3.96
N PHE A 11 11.18 17.49 -3.35
CA PHE A 11 11.14 16.20 -4.04
C PHE A 11 10.06 16.17 -5.12
N ILE A 12 8.86 16.69 -4.83
CA ILE A 12 7.78 16.78 -5.81
C ILE A 12 8.17 17.73 -6.95
N TYR A 13 8.78 18.88 -6.65
CA TYR A 13 9.25 19.82 -7.68
C TYR A 13 10.28 19.17 -8.62
N VAL A 14 11.26 18.46 -8.08
CA VAL A 14 12.25 17.71 -8.88
C VAL A 14 11.56 16.61 -9.67
N GLY A 15 10.59 15.91 -9.08
CA GLY A 15 9.74 14.94 -9.79
C GLY A 15 8.99 15.53 -10.97
N LEU A 16 8.44 16.74 -10.82
CA LEU A 16 7.79 17.47 -11.92
C LEU A 16 8.78 17.82 -13.06
N LEU A 17 10.01 18.20 -12.72
CA LEU A 17 11.05 18.44 -13.72
C LEU A 17 11.44 17.15 -14.45
N LEU A 18 11.55 16.02 -13.75
CA LEU A 18 11.81 14.71 -14.35
C LEU A 18 10.66 14.30 -15.27
N ALA A 19 9.42 14.42 -14.83
CA ALA A 19 8.23 14.15 -15.65
C ALA A 19 8.22 15.00 -16.91
N ARG A 20 8.50 16.29 -16.80
CA ARG A 20 8.60 17.21 -17.95
C ARG A 20 9.73 16.84 -18.91
N ARG A 21 10.87 16.37 -18.39
CA ARG A 21 12.00 15.89 -19.20
C ARG A 21 11.69 14.57 -19.91
N ALA A 22 10.98 13.66 -19.21
CA ALA A 22 10.55 12.38 -19.77
C ALA A 22 9.47 12.55 -20.85
N VAL A 23 8.50 13.43 -20.59
CA VAL A 23 7.33 13.67 -21.45
C VAL A 23 7.25 15.16 -21.82
N PRO A 24 8.11 15.62 -22.75
CA PRO A 24 8.17 17.04 -23.13
C PRO A 24 6.90 17.58 -23.77
N ASP A 25 6.08 16.71 -24.35
CA ASP A 25 4.77 16.96 -24.96
C ASP A 25 3.61 16.88 -23.94
N GLY A 26 3.91 16.58 -22.66
CA GLY A 26 2.90 16.42 -21.64
C GLY A 26 2.23 17.73 -21.22
N SER A 27 0.91 17.68 -21.06
CA SER A 27 0.12 18.74 -20.44
C SER A 27 0.30 18.77 -18.92
N VAL A 28 -0.19 19.82 -18.26
CA VAL A 28 -0.21 19.89 -16.79
C VAL A 28 -0.92 18.69 -16.18
N ALA A 29 -2.03 18.25 -16.78
CA ALA A 29 -2.82 17.09 -16.34
C ALA A 29 -2.04 15.76 -16.37
N VAL A 30 -1.01 15.63 -17.21
CA VAL A 30 -0.09 14.49 -17.24
C VAL A 30 1.11 14.71 -16.32
N ILE A 31 1.74 15.91 -16.41
CA ILE A 31 2.99 16.19 -15.71
C ILE A 31 2.83 16.21 -14.20
N LEU A 32 1.69 16.71 -13.70
CA LEU A 32 1.46 16.81 -12.25
C LEU A 32 1.40 15.42 -11.58
N PRO A 33 0.51 14.50 -11.95
CA PRO A 33 0.46 13.18 -11.31
C PRO A 33 1.70 12.32 -11.62
N LEU A 34 2.27 12.39 -12.82
CA LEU A 34 3.53 11.72 -13.17
C LEU A 34 4.70 12.23 -12.33
N GLY A 35 4.76 13.55 -12.10
CA GLY A 35 5.78 14.19 -11.27
C GLY A 35 5.66 13.82 -9.81
N CYS A 36 4.44 13.65 -9.28
CA CYS A 36 4.22 13.10 -7.94
C CYS A 36 4.82 11.68 -7.83
N GLY A 37 4.59 10.80 -8.82
CA GLY A 37 5.19 9.48 -8.85
C GLY A 37 6.72 9.50 -8.85
N PHE A 38 7.35 10.33 -9.69
CA PHE A 38 8.81 10.52 -9.68
C PHE A 38 9.32 11.11 -8.36
N GLY A 39 8.60 12.09 -7.80
CA GLY A 39 8.97 12.73 -6.53
C GLY A 39 8.95 11.75 -5.37
N VAL A 40 7.90 10.93 -5.26
CA VAL A 40 7.78 9.88 -4.24
C VAL A 40 8.84 8.79 -4.45
N SER A 41 9.11 8.39 -5.71
CA SER A 41 10.19 7.44 -6.01
C SER A 41 11.56 7.96 -5.55
N LEU A 42 11.88 9.23 -5.81
CA LEU A 42 13.12 9.85 -5.31
C LEU A 42 13.14 9.95 -3.78
N LEU A 43 12.01 10.30 -3.17
CA LEU A 43 11.86 10.37 -1.72
C LEU A 43 12.09 9.01 -1.03
N ALA A 44 11.70 7.93 -1.69
CA ALA A 44 11.98 6.57 -1.20
C ALA A 44 13.46 6.18 -1.38
N VAL A 45 14.08 6.53 -2.51
CA VAL A 45 15.43 6.06 -2.87
C VAL A 45 16.55 6.87 -2.23
N LEU A 46 16.52 8.21 -2.34
CA LEU A 46 17.68 9.02 -1.96
C LEU A 46 18.01 8.96 -0.47
N PRO A 47 17.04 9.14 0.46
CA PRO A 47 17.33 8.98 1.89
C PRO A 47 17.81 7.58 2.23
N ALA A 48 17.18 6.54 1.66
CA ALA A 48 17.51 5.14 1.91
C ALA A 48 18.95 4.80 1.47
N VAL A 49 19.36 5.22 0.27
CA VAL A 49 20.72 4.99 -0.23
C VAL A 49 21.77 5.69 0.62
N LEU A 50 21.51 6.93 1.05
CA LEU A 50 22.42 7.66 1.91
C LEU A 50 22.47 7.08 3.34
N ALA A 51 21.35 6.56 3.80
CA ALA A 51 21.26 5.91 5.09
C ALA A 51 22.08 4.60 5.19
N LEU A 52 22.36 3.93 4.07
CA LEU A 52 23.28 2.78 4.05
C LEU A 52 24.69 3.11 4.57
N ALA A 53 25.14 4.35 4.38
CA ALA A 53 26.46 4.80 4.83
C ALA A 53 26.43 5.64 6.12
N LEU A 54 25.33 6.35 6.37
CA LEU A 54 25.23 7.37 7.42
C LEU A 54 24.23 7.02 8.52
N GLY A 55 23.56 5.86 8.41
CA GLY A 55 22.38 5.56 9.21
C GLY A 55 21.18 6.41 8.79
N PHE A 56 20.00 6.11 9.34
CA PHE A 56 18.78 6.88 9.07
C PHE A 56 18.75 8.11 10.00
N THR A 57 19.56 9.10 9.68
CA THR A 57 19.88 10.26 10.52
C THR A 57 19.57 11.59 9.81
N LEU A 58 19.51 12.67 10.57
CA LEU A 58 19.32 14.02 10.01
C LEU A 58 20.35 14.40 8.93
N PRO A 59 21.68 14.12 9.08
CA PRO A 59 22.63 14.33 8.00
C PRO A 59 22.29 13.59 6.70
N ALA A 60 21.89 12.31 6.77
CA ALA A 60 21.49 11.53 5.60
C ALA A 60 20.27 12.15 4.90
N VAL A 61 19.27 12.55 5.69
CA VAL A 61 18.05 13.19 5.19
C VAL A 61 18.35 14.55 4.52
N LEU A 62 19.20 15.38 5.13
CA LEU A 62 19.60 16.68 4.56
C LEU A 62 20.45 16.53 3.30
N LEU A 63 21.36 15.54 3.26
CA LEU A 63 22.13 15.24 2.05
C LEU A 63 21.25 14.72 0.91
N ALA A 64 20.20 13.96 1.22
CA ALA A 64 19.19 13.56 0.23
C ALA A 64 18.47 14.79 -0.38
N ALA A 65 18.12 15.78 0.43
CA ALA A 65 17.58 17.05 -0.06
C ALA A 65 18.59 17.80 -0.94
N ALA A 66 19.85 17.87 -0.52
CA ALA A 66 20.91 18.49 -1.31
C ALA A 66 21.11 17.80 -2.66
N ALA A 67 21.13 16.45 -2.69
CA ALA A 67 21.23 15.66 -3.92
C ALA A 67 20.03 15.90 -4.85
N ALA A 68 18.81 15.92 -4.29
CA ALA A 68 17.60 16.27 -5.04
C ALA A 68 17.67 17.71 -5.59
N GLY A 69 18.15 18.66 -4.78
CA GLY A 69 18.35 20.06 -5.19
C GLY A 69 19.37 20.19 -6.33
N VAL A 70 20.49 19.49 -6.25
CA VAL A 70 21.50 19.44 -7.33
C VAL A 70 20.90 18.86 -8.62
N LEU A 71 20.16 17.74 -8.53
CA LEU A 71 19.47 17.15 -9.67
C LEU A 71 18.49 18.14 -10.30
N GLY A 72 17.69 18.83 -9.48
CA GLY A 72 16.78 19.89 -9.92
C GLY A 72 17.51 21.03 -10.62
N GLY A 73 18.62 21.51 -10.04
CA GLY A 73 19.50 22.53 -10.63
C GLY A 73 20.06 22.13 -11.98
N VAL A 74 20.54 20.89 -12.11
CA VAL A 74 21.03 20.35 -13.39
C VAL A 74 19.93 20.31 -14.44
N LEU A 75 18.72 19.87 -14.09
CA LEU A 75 17.58 19.85 -15.01
C LEU A 75 17.19 21.25 -15.47
N LEU A 76 17.17 22.21 -14.56
CA LEU A 76 16.89 23.63 -14.86
C LEU A 76 17.97 24.22 -15.75
N HIS A 77 19.25 23.95 -15.48
CA HIS A 77 20.38 24.38 -16.31
C HIS A 77 20.29 23.81 -17.74
N ARG A 78 19.85 22.56 -17.87
CA ARG A 78 19.59 21.92 -19.17
C ARG A 78 18.30 22.41 -19.86
N GLY A 79 17.69 23.48 -19.38
CA GLY A 79 16.54 24.12 -20.00
C GLY A 79 15.19 23.48 -19.72
N VAL A 80 15.08 22.51 -18.80
CA VAL A 80 13.77 21.96 -18.39
C VAL A 80 13.01 23.04 -17.62
N ARG A 81 11.80 23.36 -18.06
CA ARG A 81 10.94 24.39 -17.45
C ARG A 81 9.52 23.88 -17.32
N LEU A 82 8.85 24.23 -16.21
CA LEU A 82 7.44 23.91 -15.99
C LEU A 82 6.49 24.94 -16.64
N ARG A 83 7.05 26.03 -17.21
CA ARG A 83 6.26 27.02 -17.95
C ARG A 83 6.01 26.56 -19.39
N GLY A 84 4.93 27.05 -20.01
CA GLY A 84 4.61 26.77 -21.41
C GLY A 84 4.15 25.33 -21.67
N MET A 85 3.62 24.64 -20.65
CA MET A 85 2.99 23.33 -20.87
C MET A 85 1.72 23.48 -21.70
N ALA A 86 1.44 22.47 -22.52
CA ALA A 86 0.23 22.43 -23.34
C ALA A 86 -1.03 22.52 -22.46
N LYS A 87 -2.02 23.26 -22.92
CA LYS A 87 -3.36 23.20 -22.35
C LYS A 87 -3.97 21.86 -22.74
N ASP A 88 -4.53 21.17 -21.77
CA ASP A 88 -5.25 19.92 -22.00
C ASP A 88 -6.75 20.23 -22.09
N ALA A 89 -7.37 19.90 -23.22
CA ALA A 89 -8.80 20.07 -23.42
C ALA A 89 -9.61 19.24 -22.40
N ASP A 90 -9.05 18.13 -21.95
CA ASP A 90 -9.71 17.18 -21.03
C ASP A 90 -9.37 17.45 -19.56
N CYS A 91 -8.60 18.50 -19.23
CA CYS A 91 -8.20 18.83 -17.86
C CYS A 91 -9.43 19.00 -16.95
N GLY A 92 -10.49 19.66 -17.44
CA GLY A 92 -11.76 19.81 -16.71
C GLY A 92 -12.44 18.46 -16.44
N ALA A 93 -12.43 17.56 -17.41
CA ALA A 93 -13.00 16.21 -17.24
C ALA A 93 -12.21 15.37 -16.21
N LEU A 94 -10.88 15.45 -16.23
CA LEU A 94 -10.02 14.81 -15.22
C LEU A 94 -10.41 15.29 -13.82
N TRP A 95 -10.37 16.61 -13.58
CA TRP A 95 -10.65 17.15 -12.24
C TRP A 95 -12.08 16.90 -11.80
N ALA A 96 -13.06 17.06 -12.67
CA ALA A 96 -14.45 16.74 -12.36
C ALA A 96 -14.64 15.24 -12.00
N CYS A 97 -13.86 14.36 -12.61
CA CYS A 97 -13.89 12.92 -12.32
C CYS A 97 -13.25 12.59 -10.97
N ILE A 98 -12.02 13.07 -10.71
CA ILE A 98 -11.26 12.64 -9.53
C ILE A 98 -11.63 13.41 -8.25
N LEU A 99 -12.10 14.66 -8.35
CA LEU A 99 -12.33 15.52 -7.19
C LEU A 99 -13.28 14.95 -6.14
N PRO A 100 -14.43 14.33 -6.49
CA PRO A 100 -15.31 13.72 -5.50
C PRO A 100 -14.60 12.63 -4.68
N VAL A 101 -13.82 11.78 -5.35
CA VAL A 101 -13.06 10.70 -4.71
C VAL A 101 -11.92 11.25 -3.86
N VAL A 102 -11.22 12.30 -4.32
CA VAL A 102 -10.19 13.00 -3.55
C VAL A 102 -10.77 13.58 -2.26
N LEU A 103 -11.94 14.22 -2.33
CA LEU A 103 -12.60 14.80 -1.13
C LEU A 103 -12.98 13.71 -0.12
N ILE A 104 -13.54 12.58 -0.56
CA ILE A 104 -13.82 11.42 0.30
C ILE A 104 -12.51 10.89 0.90
N THR A 105 -11.47 10.71 0.10
CA THR A 105 -10.17 10.24 0.57
C THR A 105 -9.57 11.17 1.64
N LEU A 106 -9.61 12.48 1.42
CA LEU A 106 -9.10 13.47 2.40
C LEU A 106 -9.90 13.44 3.71
N TYR A 107 -11.22 13.29 3.62
CA TYR A 107 -12.09 13.12 4.79
C TYR A 107 -11.70 11.85 5.58
N LEU A 108 -11.58 10.71 4.89
CA LEU A 108 -11.23 9.44 5.53
C LEU A 108 -9.79 9.48 6.11
N LEU A 109 -8.82 10.05 5.41
CA LEU A 109 -7.48 10.26 5.97
C LEU A 109 -7.52 11.13 7.25
N HIS A 110 -8.40 12.12 7.29
CA HIS A 110 -8.57 12.96 8.49
C HIS A 110 -9.16 12.19 9.66
N THR A 111 -10.18 11.36 9.42
CA THR A 111 -10.93 10.64 10.48
C THR A 111 -10.32 9.29 10.86
N HIS A 112 -9.56 8.65 9.96
CA HIS A 112 -9.07 7.28 10.15
C HIS A 112 -7.62 7.19 10.62
N VAL A 113 -6.84 8.29 10.55
CA VAL A 113 -5.43 8.27 10.93
C VAL A 113 -5.19 9.16 12.14
N LEU A 114 -4.99 8.53 13.31
CA LEU A 114 -4.70 9.22 14.59
C LEU A 114 -5.62 10.46 14.80
N HIS A 115 -6.93 10.27 14.62
CA HIS A 115 -7.90 11.33 14.81
C HIS A 115 -8.11 11.58 16.30
N MET A 116 -7.76 12.77 16.78
CA MET A 116 -7.87 13.10 18.20
C MET A 116 -9.31 13.49 18.55
N VAL A 117 -9.94 12.73 19.42
CA VAL A 117 -11.29 12.98 19.94
C VAL A 117 -11.26 12.86 21.47
N ASN A 118 -11.57 13.92 22.18
CA ASN A 118 -11.61 13.95 23.67
C ASN A 118 -10.35 13.41 24.37
N GLY A 119 -9.17 13.61 23.78
CA GLY A 119 -7.90 13.15 24.33
C GLY A 119 -7.53 11.70 24.00
N ALA A 120 -8.33 10.99 23.22
CA ALA A 120 -8.07 9.64 22.72
C ALA A 120 -7.82 9.65 21.22
N TYR A 121 -7.04 8.69 20.69
CA TYR A 121 -6.92 8.49 19.25
C TYR A 121 -8.00 7.56 18.74
N HIS A 122 -8.69 8.02 17.70
CA HIS A 122 -9.73 7.29 16.98
C HIS A 122 -9.27 6.91 15.56
N THR A 123 -9.90 5.89 15.02
CA THR A 123 -9.68 5.38 13.68
C THR A 123 -10.98 4.87 13.06
N GLY A 124 -10.98 4.69 11.73
CA GLY A 124 -12.02 3.93 11.05
C GLY A 124 -11.74 2.42 11.05
N GLN A 125 -12.78 1.67 10.73
CA GLN A 125 -12.74 0.20 10.69
C GLN A 125 -11.57 -0.34 9.84
N SER A 126 -11.39 0.18 8.63
CA SER A 126 -10.39 -0.31 7.68
C SER A 126 -8.94 -0.08 8.13
N CYS A 127 -8.69 0.97 8.92
CA CYS A 127 -7.36 1.28 9.45
C CYS A 127 -7.06 0.62 10.80
N TYR A 128 -8.04 -0.05 11.41
CA TYR A 128 -7.92 -0.59 12.77
C TYR A 128 -6.78 -1.61 12.93
N GLY A 129 -6.57 -2.47 11.94
CA GLY A 129 -5.52 -3.50 11.97
C GLY A 129 -4.15 -3.00 11.48
N ASP A 130 -4.07 -2.47 10.26
CA ASP A 130 -2.78 -2.21 9.58
C ASP A 130 -2.08 -0.92 10.04
N MET A 131 -2.84 0.12 10.39
CA MET A 131 -2.26 1.42 10.77
C MET A 131 -1.28 1.33 11.96
N PRO A 132 -1.58 0.63 13.07
CA PRO A 132 -0.65 0.51 14.19
C PRO A 132 0.71 -0.05 13.81
N MET A 133 0.73 -1.08 12.96
CA MET A 133 1.95 -1.69 12.45
C MET A 133 2.80 -0.66 11.68
N HIS A 134 2.16 0.07 10.76
CA HIS A 134 2.85 1.11 9.98
C HIS A 134 3.37 2.25 10.87
N LEU A 135 2.59 2.70 11.84
CA LEU A 135 3.02 3.75 12.79
C LEU A 135 4.27 3.32 13.57
N GLY A 136 4.25 2.10 14.12
CA GLY A 136 5.37 1.55 14.86
C GLY A 136 6.64 1.45 14.00
N PHE A 137 6.54 0.92 12.80
CA PHE A 137 7.69 0.84 11.87
C PHE A 137 8.22 2.22 11.48
N ILE A 138 7.36 3.18 11.14
CA ILE A 138 7.75 4.56 10.81
C ILE A 138 8.55 5.16 11.95
N LYS A 139 8.06 5.02 13.17
CA LYS A 139 8.67 5.64 14.35
C LYS A 139 9.97 4.93 14.73
N TYR A 140 9.98 3.60 14.73
CA TYR A 140 11.17 2.81 14.99
C TYR A 140 12.31 3.13 14.01
N ILE A 141 12.04 3.16 12.70
CA ILE A 141 13.05 3.51 11.68
C ILE A 141 13.62 4.90 11.92
N ALA A 142 12.78 5.87 12.27
CA ALA A 142 13.21 7.24 12.52
C ALA A 142 14.10 7.38 13.77
N GLN A 143 13.92 6.53 14.78
CA GLN A 143 14.59 6.62 16.09
C GLN A 143 15.78 5.69 16.23
N SER A 144 15.80 4.55 15.51
CA SER A 144 16.86 3.55 15.62
C SER A 144 18.24 4.03 15.21
N GLY A 145 18.35 5.10 14.41
CA GLY A 145 19.60 5.64 13.90
C GLY A 145 20.36 4.73 12.95
N GLY A 146 20.01 3.44 12.89
CA GLY A 146 20.56 2.45 11.97
C GLY A 146 19.82 2.42 10.64
N PHE A 147 20.42 1.77 9.64
CA PHE A 147 19.75 1.40 8.39
C PHE A 147 20.31 0.07 7.90
N LEU A 148 19.53 -0.61 7.42
CA LEU A 148 18.67 -1.80 7.48
C LEU A 148 18.28 -2.13 8.93
N PRO A 149 17.17 -1.61 9.42
CA PRO A 149 16.80 -1.72 10.84
C PRO A 149 16.50 -3.18 11.24
N CYS A 150 16.59 -3.46 12.54
CA CYS A 150 16.05 -4.70 13.10
C CYS A 150 14.52 -4.73 12.94
N TYR A 151 13.95 -5.93 12.97
CA TYR A 151 12.50 -6.12 12.93
C TYR A 151 11.92 -5.90 14.34
N PRO A 152 11.16 -4.82 14.60
CA PRO A 152 10.85 -4.42 15.98
C PRO A 152 9.71 -5.21 16.64
N LEU A 153 9.01 -6.09 15.89
CA LEU A 153 7.96 -6.95 16.43
C LEU A 153 8.50 -8.29 16.96
N LEU A 154 9.82 -8.50 16.94
CA LEU A 154 10.48 -9.67 17.52
C LEU A 154 11.70 -9.27 18.34
N GLY A 155 11.95 -9.97 19.43
CA GLY A 155 13.19 -9.95 20.17
C GLY A 155 14.37 -10.44 19.33
N GLY A 156 15.60 -10.36 19.87
CA GLY A 156 16.79 -10.79 19.13
C GLY A 156 17.18 -9.86 17.98
N GLU A 157 18.00 -10.37 17.05
CA GLU A 157 18.59 -9.61 15.94
C GLU A 157 17.95 -9.96 14.58
N HIS A 158 16.63 -9.98 14.51
CA HIS A 158 15.92 -10.19 13.25
C HIS A 158 15.95 -8.92 12.38
N ARG A 159 16.13 -9.08 11.08
CA ARG A 159 16.02 -7.99 10.09
C ARG A 159 14.67 -8.02 9.41
N PHE A 160 14.31 -6.90 8.75
CA PHE A 160 13.06 -6.85 7.99
C PHE A 160 13.05 -7.85 6.83
N GLY A 161 12.20 -8.87 6.93
CA GLY A 161 11.78 -9.74 5.83
C GLY A 161 10.63 -9.15 4.99
N TYR A 162 10.24 -7.91 5.23
CA TYR A 162 9.09 -7.20 4.67
C TYR A 162 9.53 -5.93 3.93
N PRO A 163 8.85 -5.52 2.83
CA PRO A 163 9.12 -4.26 2.14
C PRO A 163 8.87 -3.05 3.04
N PHE A 164 9.89 -2.27 3.37
CA PHE A 164 9.83 -1.20 4.38
C PHE A 164 10.10 0.21 3.82
N LEU A 165 10.38 0.38 2.53
CA LEU A 165 10.58 1.73 1.97
C LEU A 165 9.29 2.56 2.00
N CYS A 166 8.11 1.93 2.02
CA CYS A 166 6.86 2.64 2.24
C CYS A 166 6.79 3.33 3.62
N GLU A 167 7.55 2.84 4.60
CA GLU A 167 7.66 3.46 5.92
C GLU A 167 8.72 4.57 5.94
N THR A 168 9.86 4.34 5.30
CA THR A 168 10.96 5.34 5.26
C THR A 168 10.54 6.65 4.63
N VAL A 169 9.60 6.64 3.64
CA VAL A 169 9.01 7.86 3.07
C VAL A 169 8.31 8.74 4.12
N SER A 170 7.89 8.18 5.24
CA SER A 170 7.31 8.89 6.37
C SER A 170 8.33 9.16 7.47
N SER A 171 9.22 8.19 7.75
CA SER A 171 10.24 8.32 8.80
C SER A 171 11.14 9.55 8.59
N VAL A 172 11.42 9.95 7.35
CA VAL A 172 12.17 11.19 7.05
C VAL A 172 11.52 12.43 7.67
N PHE A 173 10.19 12.49 7.76
CA PHE A 173 9.50 13.65 8.32
C PHE A 173 9.58 13.68 9.85
N LEU A 174 9.61 12.52 10.51
CA LEU A 174 9.90 12.44 11.95
C LEU A 174 11.32 12.93 12.25
N VAL A 175 12.31 12.49 11.47
CA VAL A 175 13.71 12.98 11.58
C VAL A 175 13.79 14.51 11.38
N LEU A 176 12.89 15.09 10.58
CA LEU A 176 12.77 16.54 10.37
C LEU A 176 11.92 17.25 11.44
N GLY A 177 11.46 16.55 12.49
CA GLY A 177 10.71 17.10 13.60
C GLY A 177 9.21 17.28 13.37
N ALA A 178 8.60 16.54 12.45
CA ALA A 178 7.14 16.44 12.33
C ALA A 178 6.59 15.51 13.43
N ASP A 179 5.32 15.71 13.82
CA ASP A 179 4.58 14.75 14.62
C ASP A 179 4.23 13.49 13.80
N LEU A 180 3.88 12.41 14.50
CA LEU A 180 3.66 11.10 13.88
C LEU A 180 2.50 11.12 12.86
N ARG A 181 1.40 11.82 13.16
CA ARG A 181 0.25 11.96 12.26
C ARG A 181 0.63 12.71 10.98
N THR A 182 1.31 13.84 11.11
CA THR A 182 1.80 14.62 9.97
C THR A 182 2.79 13.80 9.13
N ALA A 183 3.73 13.08 9.75
CA ALA A 183 4.69 12.23 9.06
C ALA A 183 4.00 11.10 8.28
N TYR A 184 2.94 10.52 8.85
CA TYR A 184 2.14 9.49 8.20
C TYR A 184 1.40 10.02 6.97
N LEU A 185 0.65 11.13 7.13
CA LEU A 185 -0.28 11.65 6.12
C LEU A 185 0.39 12.41 4.99
N LEU A 186 1.43 13.19 5.29
CA LEU A 186 2.02 14.15 4.35
C LEU A 186 2.46 13.53 3.01
N PRO A 187 3.18 12.40 2.96
CA PRO A 187 3.58 11.77 1.70
C PRO A 187 2.44 11.03 0.99
N MET A 188 1.33 10.70 1.68
CA MET A 188 0.19 10.06 1.05
C MET A 188 -0.54 10.98 0.08
N LEU A 189 -0.55 12.29 0.32
CA LEU A 189 -1.25 13.27 -0.52
C LEU A 189 -0.76 13.23 -2.00
N PRO A 190 0.54 13.42 -2.30
CA PRO A 190 1.03 13.29 -3.67
C PRO A 190 0.92 11.84 -4.20
N ALA A 191 0.96 10.82 -3.34
CA ALA A 191 0.78 9.44 -3.76
C ALA A 191 -0.64 9.19 -4.30
N PHE A 192 -1.69 9.63 -3.60
CA PHE A 192 -3.07 9.57 -4.10
C PHE A 192 -3.26 10.36 -5.40
N LEU A 193 -2.68 11.56 -5.49
CA LEU A 193 -2.75 12.35 -6.73
C LEU A 193 -2.08 11.62 -7.90
N SER A 194 -0.96 10.94 -7.67
CA SER A 194 -0.31 10.12 -8.67
C SER A 194 -1.20 8.94 -9.08
N VAL A 195 -1.72 8.18 -8.11
CA VAL A 195 -2.56 6.99 -8.38
C VAL A 195 -3.80 7.37 -9.19
N TYR A 196 -4.60 8.31 -8.72
CA TYR A 196 -5.85 8.70 -9.36
C TYR A 196 -5.61 9.36 -10.72
N GLY A 197 -4.69 10.32 -10.76
CA GLY A 197 -4.38 11.06 -11.98
C GLY A 197 -3.75 10.18 -13.04
N MET A 198 -2.81 9.32 -12.69
CA MET A 198 -2.13 8.45 -13.66
C MET A 198 -2.99 7.30 -14.16
N PHE A 199 -3.89 6.75 -13.33
CA PHE A 199 -4.89 5.79 -13.82
C PHE A 199 -5.79 6.42 -14.88
N TRP A 200 -6.32 7.62 -14.60
CA TRP A 200 -7.15 8.33 -15.57
C TRP A 200 -6.38 8.66 -16.85
N GLN A 201 -5.14 9.16 -16.75
CA GLN A 201 -4.28 9.50 -17.89
C GLN A 201 -3.87 8.27 -18.71
N LEU A 202 -3.57 7.16 -18.05
CA LEU A 202 -3.32 5.88 -18.73
C LEU A 202 -4.53 5.48 -19.57
N THR A 203 -5.72 5.47 -18.96
CA THR A 203 -6.96 5.08 -19.63
C THR A 203 -7.29 6.03 -20.77
N ARG A 204 -7.16 7.34 -20.54
CA ARG A 204 -7.34 8.37 -21.56
C ARG A 204 -6.42 8.15 -22.77
N ARG A 205 -5.16 7.80 -22.49
CA ARG A 205 -4.15 7.54 -23.53
C ARG A 205 -4.41 6.25 -24.29
N VAL A 206 -4.83 5.20 -23.60
CA VAL A 206 -5.12 3.87 -24.19
C VAL A 206 -6.39 3.90 -25.04
N THR A 207 -7.41 4.67 -24.63
CA THR A 207 -8.75 4.66 -25.26
C THR A 207 -9.07 5.87 -26.12
N ASP A 208 -8.24 6.92 -26.08
CA ASP A 208 -8.43 8.21 -26.72
C ASP A 208 -9.75 8.92 -26.34
N SER A 209 -10.27 8.71 -25.11
CA SER A 209 -11.58 9.24 -24.68
C SER A 209 -11.62 9.56 -23.19
N ALA A 210 -11.95 10.82 -22.85
CA ALA A 210 -12.15 11.26 -21.47
C ALA A 210 -13.35 10.55 -20.80
N ALA A 211 -14.44 10.30 -21.54
CA ALA A 211 -15.59 9.58 -21.02
C ALA A 211 -15.25 8.14 -20.63
N LYS A 212 -14.46 7.44 -21.47
CA LYS A 212 -13.97 6.09 -21.15
C LYS A 212 -13.04 6.10 -19.96
N ALA A 213 -12.17 7.12 -19.86
CA ALA A 213 -11.26 7.28 -18.72
C ALA A 213 -12.03 7.50 -17.41
N SER A 214 -13.04 8.35 -17.42
CA SER A 214 -13.86 8.62 -16.25
C SER A 214 -14.70 7.41 -15.83
N LEU A 215 -15.30 6.69 -16.77
CA LEU A 215 -16.05 5.47 -16.45
C LEU A 215 -15.11 4.38 -15.88
N ALA A 216 -13.95 4.16 -16.51
CA ALA A 216 -12.97 3.18 -16.01
C ALA A 216 -12.47 3.53 -14.61
N PHE A 217 -12.28 4.82 -14.32
CA PHE A 217 -11.88 5.30 -13.00
C PHE A 217 -12.89 4.87 -11.92
N TYR A 218 -14.17 5.12 -12.16
CA TYR A 218 -15.21 4.72 -11.23
C TYR A 218 -15.42 3.19 -11.17
N LEU A 219 -15.32 2.47 -12.30
CA LEU A 219 -15.37 1.01 -12.31
C LEU A 219 -14.22 0.37 -11.52
N PHE A 220 -13.08 1.02 -11.43
CA PHE A 220 -11.95 0.51 -10.66
C PHE A 220 -12.01 0.93 -9.19
N PHE A 221 -12.12 2.23 -8.89
CA PHE A 221 -12.05 2.73 -7.53
C PHE A 221 -13.35 2.61 -6.73
N MET A 222 -14.49 2.57 -7.41
CA MET A 222 -15.82 2.40 -6.83
C MET A 222 -16.50 1.12 -7.32
N GLY A 223 -15.76 0.23 -8.01
CA GLY A 223 -16.27 -1.04 -8.49
C GLY A 223 -16.51 -2.04 -7.36
N SER A 224 -17.54 -2.86 -7.50
CA SER A 224 -17.89 -3.94 -6.58
C SER A 224 -18.59 -5.06 -7.30
N GLY A 225 -18.65 -6.22 -6.64
CA GLY A 225 -19.52 -7.31 -7.03
C GLY A 225 -20.96 -7.14 -6.51
N PHE A 226 -21.62 -8.28 -6.38
CA PHE A 226 -23.02 -8.36 -5.95
C PHE A 226 -23.20 -8.66 -4.46
N GLY A 227 -22.16 -8.45 -3.62
CA GLY A 227 -22.23 -8.71 -2.20
C GLY A 227 -23.33 -7.93 -1.47
N PHE A 228 -23.75 -6.77 -1.98
CA PHE A 228 -24.86 -6.01 -1.40
C PHE A 228 -26.19 -6.79 -1.37
N VAL A 229 -26.37 -7.79 -2.25
CA VAL A 229 -27.59 -8.60 -2.31
C VAL A 229 -27.81 -9.37 -1.00
N TYR A 230 -26.75 -9.75 -0.29
CA TYR A 230 -26.84 -10.46 0.99
C TYR A 230 -27.39 -9.60 2.13
N PHE A 231 -27.39 -8.29 1.97
CA PHE A 231 -27.94 -7.33 2.94
C PHE A 231 -29.37 -6.87 2.59
N LEU A 232 -29.92 -7.36 1.49
CA LEU A 232 -31.32 -7.11 1.12
C LEU A 232 -32.23 -8.15 1.80
N GLY A 233 -33.47 -7.76 2.08
CA GLY A 233 -34.48 -8.67 2.63
C GLY A 233 -35.08 -8.21 3.96
N SER A 234 -34.37 -7.43 4.77
CA SER A 234 -34.97 -6.70 5.93
C SER A 234 -34.23 -5.37 6.15
N ALA A 235 -34.89 -4.44 6.82
CA ALA A 235 -34.28 -3.16 7.21
C ALA A 235 -33.10 -3.36 8.19
N GLU A 236 -33.17 -4.36 9.05
CA GLU A 236 -32.13 -4.72 10.01
C GLU A 236 -30.87 -5.19 9.29
N LYS A 237 -30.97 -6.17 8.38
CA LYS A 237 -29.83 -6.62 7.57
C LYS A 237 -29.19 -5.49 6.77
N PHE A 238 -29.97 -4.56 6.26
CA PHE A 238 -29.43 -3.41 5.56
C PHE A 238 -28.71 -2.45 6.52
N ALA A 239 -29.23 -2.27 7.74
CA ALA A 239 -28.59 -1.47 8.76
C ALA A 239 -27.26 -2.08 9.24
N ASP A 240 -27.12 -3.41 9.22
CA ASP A 240 -25.89 -4.12 9.59
C ASP A 240 -24.68 -3.69 8.75
N ILE A 241 -24.89 -3.23 7.53
CA ILE A 241 -23.82 -2.62 6.72
C ILE A 241 -23.12 -1.50 7.47
N PHE A 242 -23.85 -0.71 8.25
CA PHE A 242 -23.34 0.49 8.93
C PHE A 242 -22.93 0.26 10.39
N THR A 243 -23.26 -0.89 10.96
CA THR A 243 -23.02 -1.22 12.37
C THR A 243 -22.09 -2.41 12.59
N GLY A 244 -22.07 -3.37 11.66
CA GLY A 244 -21.19 -4.55 11.72
C GLY A 244 -19.72 -4.19 11.58
N PHE A 245 -18.84 -4.85 12.35
CA PHE A 245 -17.41 -4.68 12.21
C PHE A 245 -16.85 -5.60 11.11
N TYR A 246 -16.17 -5.05 10.13
CA TYR A 246 -15.61 -5.73 8.95
C TYR A 246 -16.61 -6.53 8.07
N THR A 247 -17.93 -6.30 8.25
CA THR A 247 -18.96 -6.96 7.45
C THR A 247 -19.63 -5.94 6.54
N THR A 248 -19.20 -5.87 5.29
CA THR A 248 -19.66 -4.89 4.29
C THR A 248 -19.99 -5.58 2.96
N PRO A 249 -20.67 -4.90 2.03
CA PRO A 249 -20.97 -5.46 0.71
C PRO A 249 -19.74 -5.85 -0.12
N THR A 250 -18.54 -5.37 0.21
CA THR A 250 -17.29 -5.73 -0.47
C THR A 250 -16.39 -6.62 0.38
N ASN A 251 -16.73 -6.84 1.65
CA ASN A 251 -16.03 -7.71 2.58
C ASN A 251 -17.02 -8.46 3.47
N PHE A 252 -17.43 -9.63 3.06
CA PHE A 252 -18.34 -10.52 3.80
C PHE A 252 -17.83 -11.96 3.72
N VAL A 253 -16.83 -12.26 4.55
CA VAL A 253 -16.06 -13.52 4.53
C VAL A 253 -16.96 -14.75 4.62
N GLU A 254 -18.01 -14.74 5.46
CA GLU A 254 -18.97 -15.84 5.61
C GLU A 254 -19.69 -16.19 4.30
N GLN A 255 -19.85 -15.21 3.40
CA GLN A 255 -20.43 -15.39 2.09
C GLN A 255 -19.36 -15.50 0.98
N ASN A 256 -18.08 -15.65 1.37
CA ASN A 256 -16.95 -15.67 0.45
C ASN A 256 -16.93 -14.44 -0.49
N ILE A 257 -17.25 -13.26 0.07
CA ILE A 257 -17.12 -11.95 -0.55
C ILE A 257 -15.91 -11.28 0.08
N GLU A 258 -14.84 -11.14 -0.71
CA GLU A 258 -13.54 -10.64 -0.23
C GLU A 258 -12.86 -9.74 -1.28
N TRP A 259 -13.64 -9.21 -2.23
CA TRP A 259 -13.16 -8.24 -3.21
C TRP A 259 -13.42 -6.83 -2.67
N VAL A 260 -12.51 -6.40 -1.80
CA VAL A 260 -12.64 -5.18 -1.00
C VAL A 260 -12.56 -3.90 -1.84
N ASN A 261 -13.07 -2.78 -1.31
CA ASN A 261 -12.97 -1.51 -2.03
C ASN A 261 -11.52 -1.00 -2.07
N PRO A 262 -10.96 -0.64 -3.25
CA PRO A 262 -9.57 -0.21 -3.37
C PRO A 262 -9.21 1.04 -2.54
N ILE A 263 -10.14 1.96 -2.33
CA ILE A 263 -9.85 3.21 -1.61
C ILE A 263 -9.77 2.95 -0.11
N VAL A 264 -10.86 2.42 0.45
CA VAL A 264 -11.03 2.31 1.91
C VAL A 264 -10.29 1.14 2.52
N ASP A 265 -10.15 0.02 1.80
CA ASP A 265 -9.58 -1.21 2.36
C ASP A 265 -8.14 -1.52 1.86
N LEU A 266 -7.66 -0.83 0.80
CA LEU A 266 -6.30 -1.03 0.29
C LEU A 266 -5.44 0.23 0.35
N LEU A 267 -5.89 1.36 -0.24
CA LEU A 267 -5.01 2.52 -0.38
C LEU A 267 -4.85 3.33 0.90
N ILE A 268 -5.90 3.40 1.73
CA ILE A 268 -5.84 4.14 3.00
C ILE A 268 -5.09 3.33 4.07
N PRO A 269 -5.45 2.06 4.37
CA PRO A 269 -4.77 1.29 5.42
C PRO A 269 -3.42 0.74 4.97
N GLN A 270 -3.30 0.22 3.75
CA GLN A 270 -2.12 -0.49 3.26
C GLN A 270 -1.18 0.44 2.50
N ARG A 271 -0.31 1.12 3.22
CA ARG A 271 0.65 2.10 2.69
C ARG A 271 1.52 1.53 1.57
N ALA A 272 1.98 0.29 1.70
CA ALA A 272 2.78 -0.37 0.67
C ALA A 272 2.04 -0.41 -0.68
N THR A 273 0.72 -0.69 -0.68
CA THR A 273 -0.11 -0.69 -1.89
C THR A 273 -0.24 0.72 -2.47
N LEU A 274 -0.50 1.73 -1.65
CA LEU A 274 -0.59 3.12 -2.09
C LEU A 274 0.70 3.60 -2.77
N PHE A 275 1.84 3.45 -2.10
CA PHE A 275 3.14 3.88 -2.65
C PHE A 275 3.58 3.01 -3.83
N GLY A 276 3.26 1.72 -3.81
CA GLY A 276 3.46 0.82 -4.94
C GLY A 276 2.69 1.26 -6.18
N TRP A 277 1.40 1.56 -6.06
CA TRP A 277 0.59 2.04 -7.19
C TRP A 277 0.93 3.47 -7.61
N CYS A 278 1.38 4.32 -6.67
CA CYS A 278 1.91 5.64 -6.97
C CYS A 278 3.08 5.60 -7.97
N VAL A 279 3.85 4.52 -7.97
CA VAL A 279 4.94 4.27 -8.91
C VAL A 279 4.49 3.40 -10.09
N LEU A 280 3.70 2.34 -9.85
CA LEU A 280 3.26 1.39 -10.87
C LEU A 280 2.39 2.05 -11.97
N PHE A 281 1.40 2.85 -11.61
CA PHE A 281 0.49 3.42 -12.62
C PHE A 281 1.21 4.39 -13.57
N PRO A 282 2.06 5.31 -13.08
CA PRO A 282 2.97 6.06 -13.95
C PRO A 282 3.91 5.17 -14.79
N ALA A 283 4.42 4.07 -14.20
CA ALA A 283 5.30 3.15 -14.93
C ALA A 283 4.54 2.45 -16.08
N VAL A 284 3.29 2.01 -15.86
CA VAL A 284 2.45 1.43 -16.92
C VAL A 284 2.12 2.46 -18.01
N TYR A 285 1.90 3.74 -17.65
CA TYR A 285 1.74 4.82 -18.61
C TYR A 285 3.00 5.02 -19.47
N LEU A 286 4.19 5.03 -18.86
CA LEU A 286 5.45 5.12 -19.59
C LEU A 286 5.71 3.85 -20.41
N LEU A 287 5.37 2.66 -19.89
CA LEU A 287 5.46 1.38 -20.60
C LEU A 287 4.56 1.37 -21.83
N TRP A 288 3.31 1.86 -21.73
CA TRP A 288 2.43 2.01 -22.88
C TRP A 288 3.09 2.83 -23.99
N ARG A 289 3.61 3.99 -23.64
CA ARG A 289 4.30 4.87 -24.61
C ARG A 289 5.59 4.26 -25.15
N PHE A 290 6.37 3.62 -24.30
CA PHE A 290 7.62 2.95 -24.65
C PHE A 290 7.39 1.79 -25.61
N CYS A 291 6.47 0.90 -25.25
CA CYS A 291 6.25 -0.36 -25.96
C CYS A 291 5.32 -0.18 -27.16
N TYR A 292 4.08 0.29 -26.92
CA TYR A 292 3.00 0.27 -27.91
C TYR A 292 2.94 1.52 -28.81
N GLU A 293 3.56 2.63 -28.39
CA GLU A 293 3.73 3.83 -29.22
C GLU A 293 5.15 3.98 -29.79
N GLY A 294 6.07 3.08 -29.45
CA GLY A 294 7.43 3.06 -29.98
C GLY A 294 8.34 4.16 -29.46
N LYS A 295 8.00 4.83 -28.34
CA LYS A 295 8.81 5.88 -27.72
C LYS A 295 10.00 5.30 -26.94
N ARG A 296 10.91 4.61 -27.62
CA ARG A 296 12.01 3.82 -27.02
C ARG A 296 12.92 4.62 -26.07
N ARG A 297 13.04 5.93 -26.27
CA ARG A 297 13.83 6.82 -25.39
C ARG A 297 13.26 6.96 -23.97
N LEU A 298 12.08 6.38 -23.68
CA LEU A 298 11.47 6.43 -22.35
C LEU A 298 12.02 5.38 -21.38
N TRP A 299 12.78 4.37 -21.84
CA TRP A 299 13.26 3.30 -21.00
C TRP A 299 14.05 3.76 -19.75
N PRO A 300 14.94 4.80 -19.81
CA PRO A 300 15.67 5.21 -18.61
C PRO A 300 14.76 5.87 -17.57
N TRP A 301 13.70 6.56 -18.04
CA TRP A 301 12.71 7.19 -17.15
C TRP A 301 11.81 6.15 -16.49
N LEU A 302 11.43 5.11 -17.23
CA LEU A 302 10.72 3.96 -16.70
C LEU A 302 11.57 3.23 -15.65
N ALA A 303 12.87 2.98 -15.95
CA ALA A 303 13.80 2.37 -15.02
C ALA A 303 13.95 3.22 -13.74
N LEU A 304 14.23 4.53 -13.89
CA LEU A 304 14.39 5.45 -12.75
C LEU A 304 13.16 5.47 -11.84
N LEU A 305 11.97 5.53 -12.43
CA LEU A 305 10.70 5.53 -11.69
C LEU A 305 10.50 4.22 -10.93
N ALA A 306 10.82 3.10 -11.54
CA ALA A 306 10.58 1.76 -11.00
C ALA A 306 11.63 1.29 -9.97
N LEU A 307 12.73 2.03 -9.79
CA LEU A 307 13.83 1.62 -8.90
C LEU A 307 13.38 1.14 -7.51
N PRO A 308 12.52 1.84 -6.75
CA PRO A 308 12.20 1.46 -5.38
C PRO A 308 11.11 0.38 -5.26
N LEU A 309 10.50 -0.07 -6.37
CA LEU A 309 9.30 -0.90 -6.33
C LEU A 309 9.42 -2.16 -5.46
N PRO A 310 10.50 -2.94 -5.47
CA PRO A 310 10.56 -4.16 -4.66
C PRO A 310 10.39 -3.91 -3.16
N LEU A 311 11.07 -2.91 -2.60
CA LEU A 311 10.97 -2.56 -1.19
C LEU A 311 9.85 -1.56 -0.87
N LEU A 312 9.22 -0.94 -1.88
CA LEU A 312 7.96 -0.21 -1.72
C LEU A 312 6.77 -1.17 -1.69
N HIS A 313 6.70 -2.09 -2.69
CA HIS A 313 5.59 -3.02 -2.86
C HIS A 313 5.96 -4.12 -3.86
N THR A 314 6.36 -5.27 -3.35
CA THR A 314 6.86 -6.40 -4.16
C THR A 314 5.86 -6.86 -5.22
N HIS A 315 4.55 -6.87 -4.93
CA HIS A 315 3.51 -7.24 -5.90
C HIS A 315 3.46 -6.28 -7.10
N SER A 316 3.66 -4.98 -6.87
CA SER A 316 3.75 -4.00 -7.97
C SER A 316 4.99 -4.21 -8.83
N ALA A 317 6.11 -4.60 -8.23
CA ALA A 317 7.31 -4.96 -8.98
C ALA A 317 7.06 -6.19 -9.87
N LEU A 318 6.48 -7.25 -9.31
CA LEU A 318 6.14 -8.49 -10.04
C LEU A 318 5.14 -8.21 -11.17
N ALA A 319 4.09 -7.42 -10.91
CA ALA A 319 3.13 -7.02 -11.93
C ALA A 319 3.81 -6.28 -13.08
N LEU A 320 4.73 -5.34 -12.78
CA LEU A 320 5.47 -4.61 -13.81
C LEU A 320 6.39 -5.53 -14.62
N VAL A 321 7.03 -6.53 -14.00
CA VAL A 321 7.81 -7.55 -14.72
C VAL A 321 6.95 -8.27 -15.75
N LEU A 322 5.78 -8.77 -15.36
CA LEU A 322 4.89 -9.52 -16.24
C LEU A 322 4.38 -8.65 -17.40
N LEU A 323 4.02 -7.38 -17.12
CA LEU A 323 3.65 -6.42 -18.16
C LEU A 323 4.81 -6.13 -19.11
N CYS A 324 6.03 -6.02 -18.61
CA CYS A 324 7.24 -5.83 -19.41
C CYS A 324 7.57 -7.07 -20.25
N LEU A 325 7.42 -8.27 -19.71
CA LEU A 325 7.64 -9.53 -20.46
C LEU A 325 6.69 -9.62 -21.66
N VAL A 326 5.39 -9.40 -21.46
CA VAL A 326 4.42 -9.41 -22.56
C VAL A 326 4.69 -8.26 -23.55
N GLY A 327 5.09 -7.07 -23.08
CA GLY A 327 5.52 -5.97 -23.94
C GLY A 327 6.79 -6.29 -24.74
N GLY A 328 7.71 -7.05 -24.16
CA GLY A 328 8.89 -7.60 -24.84
C GLY A 328 8.50 -8.57 -25.96
N VAL A 329 7.62 -9.53 -25.67
CA VAL A 329 7.08 -10.48 -26.66
C VAL A 329 6.37 -9.74 -27.79
N TYR A 330 5.53 -8.72 -27.47
CA TYR A 330 4.95 -7.85 -28.49
C TYR A 330 6.01 -7.21 -29.37
N THR A 331 7.09 -6.67 -28.78
CA THR A 331 8.18 -6.03 -29.54
C THR A 331 8.88 -7.04 -30.46
N LEU A 332 9.10 -8.28 -30.01
CA LEU A 332 9.65 -9.36 -30.83
C LEU A 332 8.73 -9.71 -32.01
N ALA A 333 7.42 -9.83 -31.74
CA ALA A 333 6.41 -10.12 -32.76
C ALA A 333 6.28 -9.03 -33.84
N GLN A 334 6.65 -7.77 -33.53
CA GLN A 334 6.70 -6.67 -34.50
C GLN A 334 8.00 -6.64 -35.35
N GLY A 335 8.87 -7.61 -35.21
CA GLY A 335 10.16 -7.68 -35.88
C GLY A 335 11.28 -7.04 -35.07
N ALA A 336 11.98 -7.87 -34.32
CA ALA A 336 13.08 -7.46 -33.47
C ALA A 336 14.24 -6.84 -34.26
N ARG A 337 14.63 -5.62 -33.90
CA ARG A 337 15.83 -4.93 -34.40
C ARG A 337 16.70 -4.54 -33.21
N ARG A 338 18.01 -4.36 -33.44
CA ARG A 338 18.94 -3.91 -32.40
C ARG A 338 18.44 -2.66 -31.68
N GLU A 339 17.91 -1.69 -32.41
CA GLU A 339 17.36 -0.42 -31.88
C GLU A 339 16.13 -0.61 -31.01
N THR A 340 15.37 -1.69 -31.18
CA THR A 340 14.19 -2.01 -30.37
C THR A 340 14.54 -2.89 -29.18
N LEU A 341 15.57 -3.72 -29.25
CA LEU A 341 15.98 -4.65 -28.19
C LEU A 341 16.89 -4.01 -27.15
N LEU A 342 17.87 -3.16 -27.55
CA LEU A 342 18.79 -2.52 -26.61
C LEU A 342 18.08 -1.75 -25.48
N PRO A 343 16.99 -0.98 -25.72
CA PRO A 343 16.23 -0.35 -24.63
C PRO A 343 15.62 -1.33 -23.64
N TRP A 344 15.15 -2.50 -24.09
CA TRP A 344 14.66 -3.56 -23.22
C TRP A 344 15.77 -4.18 -22.37
N LEU A 345 16.92 -4.45 -22.98
CA LEU A 345 18.10 -4.95 -22.27
C LEU A 345 18.60 -3.92 -21.24
N GLY A 346 18.61 -2.63 -21.59
CA GLY A 346 18.96 -1.57 -20.65
C GLY A 346 17.99 -1.48 -19.47
N LEU A 347 16.69 -1.54 -19.72
CA LEU A 347 15.66 -1.57 -18.68
C LEU A 347 15.84 -2.80 -17.77
N ALA A 348 15.98 -3.99 -18.34
CA ALA A 348 16.17 -5.23 -17.61
C ALA A 348 17.47 -5.22 -16.78
N ALA A 349 18.57 -4.72 -17.32
CA ALA A 349 19.85 -4.66 -16.61
C ALA A 349 19.78 -3.70 -15.41
N VAL A 350 19.24 -2.49 -15.59
CA VAL A 350 19.16 -1.49 -14.52
C VAL A 350 18.18 -1.92 -13.44
N CYS A 351 16.95 -2.27 -13.81
CA CYS A 351 15.95 -2.73 -12.83
C CYS A 351 16.38 -4.06 -12.20
N GLY A 352 16.87 -5.02 -12.99
CA GLY A 352 17.29 -6.33 -12.49
C GLY A 352 18.39 -6.23 -11.43
N ALA A 353 19.44 -5.44 -11.70
CA ALA A 353 20.53 -5.23 -10.74
C ALA A 353 20.03 -4.53 -9.46
N ALA A 354 19.27 -3.42 -9.62
CA ALA A 354 18.77 -2.66 -8.47
C ALA A 354 17.76 -3.47 -7.62
N TRP A 355 16.90 -4.26 -8.27
CA TRP A 355 15.89 -5.06 -7.60
C TRP A 355 16.49 -6.28 -6.91
N LEU A 356 17.48 -6.93 -7.54
CA LEU A 356 18.23 -8.01 -6.90
C LEU A 356 18.94 -7.51 -5.63
N ALA A 357 19.59 -6.35 -5.70
CA ALA A 357 20.26 -5.74 -4.54
C ALA A 357 19.29 -5.41 -3.39
N GLN A 358 18.03 -5.07 -3.69
CA GLN A 358 16.99 -4.80 -2.70
C GLN A 358 16.39 -6.09 -2.14
N MET A 359 16.05 -7.05 -3.01
CA MET A 359 15.33 -8.26 -2.60
C MET A 359 16.22 -9.28 -1.89
N LEU A 360 17.50 -9.37 -2.25
CA LEU A 360 18.39 -10.38 -1.65
C LEU A 360 18.49 -10.24 -0.13
N PRO A 361 18.75 -9.05 0.47
CA PRO A 361 18.76 -8.92 1.93
C PRO A 361 17.41 -9.23 2.57
N THR A 362 16.29 -8.86 1.92
CA THR A 362 14.94 -9.09 2.42
C THR A 362 14.60 -10.58 2.47
N VAL A 363 14.91 -11.31 1.39
CA VAL A 363 14.69 -12.77 1.33
C VAL A 363 15.58 -13.51 2.33
N LEU A 364 16.84 -13.08 2.48
CA LEU A 364 17.76 -13.68 3.47
C LEU A 364 17.37 -13.37 4.92
N ALA A 365 16.55 -12.36 5.16
CA ALA A 365 16.04 -12.03 6.48
C ALA A 365 14.82 -12.88 6.89
N GLN A 366 14.14 -13.51 5.93
CA GLN A 366 12.99 -14.38 6.22
C GLN A 366 13.44 -15.67 6.89
N SER A 367 12.76 -16.08 7.96
CA SER A 367 13.09 -17.28 8.74
C SER A 367 12.13 -18.44 8.51
N LEU A 368 10.98 -18.22 7.91
CA LEU A 368 10.09 -19.30 7.47
C LEU A 368 10.70 -20.08 6.30
N ASP A 369 10.41 -21.37 6.26
CA ASP A 369 10.86 -22.20 5.15
C ASP A 369 10.23 -21.81 3.80
N GLY A 370 10.87 -22.21 2.71
CA GLY A 370 10.42 -21.88 1.35
C GLY A 370 9.03 -22.40 1.00
N GLN A 371 8.55 -23.47 1.67
CA GLN A 371 7.22 -24.04 1.42
C GLN A 371 6.10 -23.14 1.95
N HIS A 372 6.36 -22.36 3.00
CA HIS A 372 5.42 -21.37 3.51
C HIS A 372 5.39 -20.10 2.64
N MET A 373 6.52 -19.75 2.01
CA MET A 373 6.66 -18.52 1.23
C MET A 373 6.22 -18.67 -0.23
N LEU A 374 6.49 -19.82 -0.86
CA LEU A 374 6.18 -20.07 -2.27
C LEU A 374 5.49 -21.41 -2.42
N ARG A 375 4.23 -21.39 -2.79
CA ARG A 375 3.45 -22.62 -2.96
C ARG A 375 2.47 -22.55 -4.13
N LEU A 376 2.11 -23.71 -4.65
CA LEU A 376 1.00 -23.85 -5.59
C LEU A 376 -0.31 -23.81 -4.80
N HIS A 377 -1.20 -22.93 -5.22
CA HIS A 377 -2.53 -22.79 -4.64
C HIS A 377 -3.47 -22.28 -5.72
N PHE A 378 -4.55 -23.00 -5.98
CA PHE A 378 -5.46 -22.67 -7.06
C PHE A 378 -6.63 -21.82 -6.56
N ASN A 379 -6.93 -20.80 -7.31
CA ASN A 379 -8.07 -19.89 -7.16
C ASN A 379 -8.09 -19.08 -5.86
N TRP A 380 -6.96 -18.41 -5.60
CA TRP A 380 -6.85 -17.40 -4.54
C TRP A 380 -7.49 -17.88 -3.22
N ILE A 381 -8.31 -17.06 -2.54
CA ILE A 381 -9.00 -17.40 -1.28
C ILE A 381 -10.22 -18.30 -1.44
N ASN A 382 -10.72 -18.47 -2.67
CA ASN A 382 -11.79 -19.44 -2.98
C ASN A 382 -11.31 -20.88 -2.91
N GLY A 383 -10.02 -21.10 -3.19
CA GLY A 383 -9.37 -22.38 -3.04
C GLY A 383 -9.12 -22.73 -1.58
N GLN A 384 -9.18 -24.02 -1.28
CA GLN A 384 -8.86 -24.60 0.02
C GLN A 384 -7.61 -25.47 -0.07
N ASP A 385 -6.95 -25.72 1.05
CA ASP A 385 -5.70 -26.49 1.08
C ASP A 385 -5.86 -27.95 0.64
N ASP A 386 -7.08 -28.49 0.69
CA ASP A 386 -7.42 -29.83 0.17
C ASP A 386 -7.68 -29.85 -1.35
N GLY A 387 -7.54 -28.70 -2.02
CA GLY A 387 -7.76 -28.53 -3.46
C GLY A 387 -9.22 -28.33 -3.86
N THR A 388 -10.15 -28.29 -2.90
CA THR A 388 -11.56 -27.96 -3.18
C THR A 388 -11.76 -26.45 -3.31
N LEU A 389 -12.93 -26.04 -3.82
CA LEU A 389 -13.32 -24.63 -3.92
C LEU A 389 -14.51 -24.37 -3.00
N LYS A 390 -14.51 -23.23 -2.30
CA LYS A 390 -15.68 -22.78 -1.51
C LYS A 390 -16.89 -22.52 -2.39
N ASP A 391 -16.68 -21.89 -3.55
CA ASP A 391 -17.68 -21.62 -4.57
C ASP A 391 -17.24 -22.12 -5.94
N ASN A 392 -18.17 -22.31 -6.86
CA ASN A 392 -17.83 -22.50 -8.27
C ASN A 392 -16.95 -21.33 -8.76
N TYR A 393 -15.88 -21.64 -9.50
CA TYR A 393 -14.86 -20.69 -9.98
C TYR A 393 -15.47 -19.42 -10.60
N PHE A 394 -16.39 -19.59 -11.56
CA PHE A 394 -17.02 -18.44 -12.25
C PHE A 394 -17.97 -17.66 -11.34
N TRP A 395 -18.72 -18.37 -10.50
CA TRP A 395 -19.64 -17.75 -9.56
C TRP A 395 -18.90 -16.92 -8.51
N PHE A 396 -17.76 -17.39 -8.04
CA PHE A 396 -16.89 -16.64 -7.12
C PHE A 396 -16.55 -15.27 -7.70
N TYR A 397 -16.04 -15.21 -8.93
CA TYR A 397 -15.70 -13.93 -9.56
C TYR A 397 -16.93 -13.08 -9.93
N ILE A 398 -18.03 -13.69 -10.32
CA ILE A 398 -19.27 -12.96 -10.60
C ILE A 398 -19.76 -12.24 -9.35
N LYS A 399 -19.82 -12.92 -8.19
CA LYS A 399 -20.32 -12.30 -6.97
C LYS A 399 -19.33 -11.28 -6.36
N ASN A 400 -18.02 -11.47 -6.56
CA ASN A 400 -16.98 -10.61 -6.04
C ASN A 400 -16.65 -9.38 -6.91
N ILE A 401 -16.58 -9.53 -8.24
CA ILE A 401 -16.23 -8.46 -9.19
C ILE A 401 -17.47 -7.94 -9.94
N GLY A 402 -18.50 -8.77 -10.08
CA GLY A 402 -19.78 -8.37 -10.65
C GLY A 402 -19.74 -8.12 -12.15
N LEU A 403 -20.37 -7.00 -12.56
CA LEU A 403 -20.57 -6.65 -13.96
C LEU A 403 -19.25 -6.58 -14.75
N VAL A 404 -18.18 -6.05 -14.17
CA VAL A 404 -16.90 -5.92 -14.88
C VAL A 404 -16.38 -7.29 -15.29
N TYR A 405 -16.46 -8.30 -14.42
CA TYR A 405 -16.03 -9.67 -14.76
C TYR A 405 -16.82 -10.24 -15.94
N LEU A 406 -18.13 -10.07 -15.95
CA LEU A 406 -19.00 -10.52 -17.04
C LEU A 406 -18.67 -9.84 -18.38
N LEU A 407 -18.15 -8.61 -18.34
CA LEU A 407 -17.79 -7.84 -19.52
C LEU A 407 -16.36 -8.13 -20.04
N LEU A 408 -15.49 -8.83 -19.31
CA LEU A 408 -14.08 -8.98 -19.70
C LEU A 408 -13.92 -9.64 -21.07
N VAL A 409 -14.63 -10.74 -21.33
CA VAL A 409 -14.53 -11.45 -22.61
C VAL A 409 -15.02 -10.59 -23.79
N PRO A 410 -16.25 -10.05 -23.79
CA PRO A 410 -16.70 -9.18 -24.88
C PRO A 410 -15.87 -7.90 -24.99
N ALA A 411 -15.35 -7.35 -23.88
CA ALA A 411 -14.48 -6.18 -23.89
C ALA A 411 -13.12 -6.49 -24.54
N PHE A 412 -12.55 -7.66 -24.29
CA PHE A 412 -11.32 -8.12 -24.94
C PHE A 412 -11.51 -8.31 -26.44
N ILE A 413 -12.64 -8.91 -26.86
CA ILE A 413 -12.98 -9.07 -28.28
C ILE A 413 -13.14 -7.70 -28.96
N HIS A 414 -13.75 -6.73 -28.27
CA HIS A 414 -13.96 -5.37 -28.77
C HIS A 414 -12.66 -4.53 -28.82
N ALA A 415 -11.67 -4.86 -28.00
CA ALA A 415 -10.44 -4.09 -27.83
C ALA A 415 -9.58 -4.06 -29.10
N ARG A 416 -8.85 -2.95 -29.30
CA ARG A 416 -7.86 -2.80 -30.38
C ARG A 416 -6.64 -3.71 -30.14
N PRO A 417 -5.88 -4.11 -31.16
CA PRO A 417 -4.77 -5.05 -31.02
C PRO A 417 -3.75 -4.66 -29.94
N ARG A 418 -3.32 -3.39 -29.84
CA ARG A 418 -2.38 -2.91 -28.82
C ARG A 418 -2.96 -3.01 -27.41
N GLN A 419 -4.27 -2.78 -27.24
CA GLN A 419 -4.97 -2.91 -25.98
C GLN A 419 -5.05 -4.38 -25.54
N ARG A 420 -5.29 -5.30 -26.49
CA ARG A 420 -5.28 -6.75 -26.23
C ARG A 420 -3.90 -7.21 -25.74
N TRP A 421 -2.82 -6.70 -26.32
CA TRP A 421 -1.47 -7.00 -25.86
C TRP A 421 -1.21 -6.48 -24.43
N LEU A 422 -1.60 -5.25 -24.13
CA LEU A 422 -1.50 -4.72 -22.75
C LEU A 422 -2.30 -5.58 -21.78
N TYR A 423 -3.55 -5.92 -22.12
CA TYR A 423 -4.39 -6.79 -21.29
C TYR A 423 -3.88 -8.23 -21.23
N GLY A 424 -3.16 -8.69 -22.24
CA GLY A 424 -2.42 -9.96 -22.22
C GLY A 424 -1.39 -10.02 -21.08
N GLY A 425 -0.76 -8.89 -20.74
CA GLY A 425 0.03 -8.77 -19.52
C GLY A 425 -0.80 -8.89 -18.26
N GLY A 426 -2.01 -8.34 -18.24
CA GLY A 426 -2.97 -8.57 -17.16
C GLY A 426 -3.40 -10.03 -17.02
N LEU A 427 -3.61 -10.73 -18.15
CA LEU A 427 -3.92 -12.17 -18.12
C LEU A 427 -2.75 -13.01 -17.63
N ALA A 428 -1.50 -12.60 -17.90
CA ALA A 428 -0.32 -13.25 -17.32
C ALA A 428 -0.26 -13.05 -15.79
N ILE A 429 -0.64 -11.86 -15.30
CA ILE A 429 -0.77 -11.57 -13.87
C ILE A 429 -1.86 -12.44 -13.25
N LEU A 430 -3.05 -12.50 -13.86
CA LEU A 430 -4.15 -13.35 -13.41
C LEU A 430 -3.70 -14.80 -13.31
N ALA A 431 -3.12 -15.35 -14.39
CA ALA A 431 -2.68 -16.75 -14.43
C ALA A 431 -1.66 -17.03 -13.33
N LEU A 432 -0.71 -16.14 -13.09
CA LEU A 432 0.26 -16.32 -12.02
C LEU A 432 -0.40 -16.27 -10.64
N ALA A 433 -1.24 -15.27 -10.37
CA ALA A 433 -1.89 -15.08 -9.07
C ALA A 433 -2.94 -16.16 -8.75
N GLU A 434 -3.48 -16.85 -9.76
CA GLU A 434 -4.43 -17.97 -9.60
C GLU A 434 -3.76 -19.27 -9.20
N PHE A 435 -2.49 -19.46 -9.52
CA PHE A 435 -1.81 -20.74 -9.31
C PHE A 435 -0.64 -20.66 -8.34
N VAL A 436 -0.16 -19.48 -8.01
CA VAL A 436 1.04 -19.30 -7.18
C VAL A 436 0.79 -18.25 -6.10
N VAL A 437 1.08 -18.63 -4.87
CA VAL A 437 1.13 -17.74 -3.70
C VAL A 437 2.58 -17.48 -3.35
N PHE A 438 2.94 -16.21 -3.11
CA PHE A 438 4.32 -15.74 -2.90
C PHE A 438 4.63 -15.38 -1.45
N GLN A 439 3.73 -15.68 -0.55
CA GLN A 439 3.80 -15.32 0.87
C GLN A 439 2.85 -16.18 1.70
N PRO A 440 2.98 -16.22 3.04
CA PRO A 440 2.13 -17.04 3.86
C PRO A 440 0.63 -16.73 3.74
N ASN A 441 0.26 -15.46 3.56
CA ASN A 441 -1.14 -15.03 3.44
C ASN A 441 -1.66 -15.12 2.00
N ASN A 442 -2.55 -16.07 1.72
CA ASN A 442 -3.18 -16.24 0.39
C ASN A 442 -3.93 -14.97 -0.06
N TYR A 443 -4.55 -14.26 0.88
CA TYR A 443 -5.35 -13.07 0.61
C TYR A 443 -4.54 -12.00 -0.14
N ASP A 444 -3.27 -11.86 0.15
CA ASP A 444 -2.40 -10.81 -0.40
C ASP A 444 -2.15 -10.91 -1.90
N ASN A 445 -2.46 -12.06 -2.54
CA ASN A 445 -2.47 -12.17 -4.00
C ASN A 445 -3.50 -11.23 -4.65
N ASN A 446 -4.48 -10.70 -3.89
CA ASN A 446 -5.40 -9.68 -4.36
C ASN A 446 -4.67 -8.48 -4.97
N LYS A 447 -3.51 -8.09 -4.44
CA LYS A 447 -2.69 -6.97 -4.89
C LYS A 447 -2.21 -7.14 -6.35
N LEU A 448 -2.00 -8.38 -6.79
CA LEU A 448 -1.76 -8.74 -8.20
C LEU A 448 -3.07 -8.75 -8.99
N LEU A 449 -4.11 -9.36 -8.45
CA LEU A 449 -5.42 -9.46 -9.10
C LEU A 449 -6.03 -8.08 -9.35
N TYR A 450 -5.81 -7.10 -8.48
CA TYR A 450 -6.24 -5.71 -8.73
C TYR A 450 -5.53 -5.05 -9.92
N VAL A 451 -4.28 -5.41 -10.22
CA VAL A 451 -3.60 -4.88 -11.43
C VAL A 451 -4.20 -5.46 -12.70
N TRP A 452 -4.54 -6.77 -12.72
CA TRP A 452 -5.32 -7.37 -13.80
C TRP A 452 -6.69 -6.71 -13.95
N HIS A 453 -7.40 -6.55 -12.85
CA HIS A 453 -8.73 -5.91 -12.81
C HIS A 453 -8.69 -4.46 -13.29
N MET A 454 -7.69 -3.69 -12.90
CA MET A 454 -7.44 -2.32 -13.37
C MET A 454 -7.42 -2.25 -14.90
N LEU A 455 -6.69 -3.15 -15.55
CA LEU A 455 -6.63 -3.23 -17.02
C LEU A 455 -7.97 -3.70 -17.61
N GLY A 456 -8.67 -4.60 -16.93
CA GLY A 456 -10.01 -5.06 -17.28
C GLY A 456 -11.05 -3.93 -17.26
N CYS A 457 -11.01 -3.06 -16.25
CA CYS A 457 -11.87 -1.88 -16.14
C CYS A 457 -11.70 -0.91 -17.32
N ILE A 458 -10.46 -0.75 -17.84
CA ILE A 458 -10.19 0.05 -19.04
C ILE A 458 -10.94 -0.49 -20.24
N LEU A 459 -10.88 -1.80 -20.45
CA LEU A 459 -11.56 -2.45 -21.60
C LEU A 459 -13.09 -2.48 -21.42
N ALA A 460 -13.57 -2.75 -20.21
CA ALA A 460 -15.00 -2.77 -19.90
C ALA A 460 -15.64 -1.38 -20.10
N ALA A 461 -14.97 -0.32 -19.63
CA ALA A 461 -15.42 1.05 -19.83
C ALA A 461 -15.46 1.42 -21.33
N GLN A 462 -14.44 1.01 -22.10
CA GLN A 462 -14.43 1.22 -23.55
C GLN A 462 -15.63 0.53 -24.20
N LEU A 463 -15.88 -0.75 -23.90
CA LEU A 463 -17.02 -1.49 -24.44
C LEU A 463 -18.34 -0.81 -24.09
N LEU A 464 -18.57 -0.47 -22.81
CA LEU A 464 -19.82 0.15 -22.35
C LEU A 464 -20.07 1.50 -23.06
N VAL A 465 -19.09 2.39 -23.08
CA VAL A 465 -19.25 3.70 -23.74
C VAL A 465 -19.54 3.53 -25.24
N ASP A 466 -18.81 2.65 -25.94
CA ASP A 466 -19.00 2.42 -27.37
C ASP A 466 -20.33 1.72 -27.67
N LEU A 467 -20.81 0.83 -26.78
CA LEU A 467 -22.11 0.17 -26.90
C LEU A 467 -23.25 1.18 -26.74
N PHE A 468 -23.23 1.95 -25.65
CA PHE A 468 -24.29 2.91 -25.37
C PHE A 468 -24.26 4.12 -26.32
N ALA A 469 -23.13 4.45 -26.93
CA ALA A 469 -23.08 5.45 -28.00
C ALA A 469 -23.93 5.09 -29.21
N LYS A 470 -24.22 3.81 -29.45
CA LYS A 470 -25.08 3.33 -30.53
C LYS A 470 -26.58 3.49 -30.23
N VAL A 471 -26.95 3.68 -28.97
CA VAL A 471 -28.36 3.90 -28.57
C VAL A 471 -28.74 5.35 -28.89
N ARG A 472 -29.61 5.53 -29.89
CA ARG A 472 -29.98 6.86 -30.38
C ARG A 472 -30.83 7.66 -29.40
N ALA A 473 -31.77 6.99 -28.71
CA ALA A 473 -32.66 7.64 -27.75
C ALA A 473 -31.91 7.94 -26.44
N LEU A 474 -31.68 9.22 -26.15
CA LEU A 474 -30.94 9.69 -25.00
C LEU A 474 -31.44 9.15 -23.65
N PRO A 475 -32.77 9.08 -23.38
CA PRO A 475 -33.25 8.52 -22.11
C PRO A 475 -32.86 7.06 -21.91
N TRP A 476 -32.98 6.22 -22.93
CA TRP A 476 -32.62 4.80 -22.86
C TRP A 476 -31.10 4.59 -22.72
N ARG A 477 -30.32 5.45 -23.39
CA ARG A 477 -28.87 5.45 -23.23
C ARG A 477 -28.47 5.80 -21.79
N ALA A 478 -29.06 6.84 -21.24
CA ALA A 478 -28.77 7.27 -19.86
C ALA A 478 -29.23 6.23 -18.83
N LEU A 479 -30.45 5.68 -19.00
CA LEU A 479 -31.00 4.64 -18.11
C LEU A 479 -30.14 3.36 -18.14
N GLY A 480 -29.76 2.90 -19.33
CA GLY A 480 -28.92 1.70 -19.46
C GLY A 480 -27.53 1.87 -18.85
N LEU A 481 -26.89 3.02 -19.07
CA LEU A 481 -25.59 3.31 -18.46
C LEU A 481 -25.72 3.45 -16.93
N ALA A 482 -26.76 4.12 -16.43
CA ALA A 482 -27.02 4.24 -14.99
C ALA A 482 -27.26 2.87 -14.34
N ALA A 483 -28.00 1.98 -14.99
CA ALA A 483 -28.21 0.60 -14.51
C ALA A 483 -26.89 -0.20 -14.44
N CYS A 484 -26.02 -0.07 -15.46
CA CYS A 484 -24.70 -0.69 -15.43
C CYS A 484 -23.83 -0.11 -14.30
N CYS A 485 -23.82 1.21 -14.12
CA CYS A 485 -23.11 1.86 -13.03
C CYS A 485 -23.64 1.43 -11.66
N PHE A 486 -24.94 1.36 -11.49
CA PHE A 486 -25.56 0.85 -10.27
C PHE A 486 -25.11 -0.59 -9.98
N ALA A 487 -25.25 -1.48 -10.94
CA ALA A 487 -24.87 -2.89 -10.78
C ALA A 487 -23.37 -3.08 -10.48
N ALA A 488 -22.50 -2.20 -11.00
CA ALA A 488 -21.07 -2.30 -10.84
C ALA A 488 -20.52 -1.59 -9.60
N MET A 489 -21.25 -0.62 -8.99
CA MET A 489 -20.65 0.26 -7.98
C MET A 489 -21.47 0.35 -6.68
N PHE A 490 -22.72 -0.13 -6.65
CA PHE A 490 -23.60 0.09 -5.50
C PHE A 490 -23.03 -0.52 -4.20
N GLY A 491 -22.45 -1.72 -4.27
CA GLY A 491 -21.79 -2.33 -3.10
C GLY A 491 -20.67 -1.47 -2.54
N SER A 492 -19.81 -0.94 -3.40
CA SER A 492 -18.72 -0.04 -2.97
C SER A 492 -19.23 1.30 -2.43
N VAL A 493 -20.31 1.86 -2.99
CA VAL A 493 -20.92 3.07 -2.45
C VAL A 493 -21.38 2.85 -1.01
N LEU A 494 -22.00 1.70 -0.73
CA LEU A 494 -22.42 1.33 0.63
C LEU A 494 -21.21 1.10 1.55
N THR A 495 -20.16 0.43 1.08
CA THR A 495 -18.93 0.20 1.87
C THR A 495 -18.22 1.53 2.19
N VAL A 496 -18.07 2.43 1.21
CA VAL A 496 -17.49 3.76 1.45
C VAL A 496 -18.38 4.57 2.40
N GLY A 497 -19.71 4.48 2.26
CA GLY A 497 -20.65 5.07 3.20
C GLY A 497 -20.46 4.54 4.63
N ARG A 498 -20.24 3.23 4.77
CA ARG A 498 -19.91 2.61 6.07
C ARG A 498 -18.64 3.22 6.68
N GLU A 499 -17.58 3.36 5.89
CA GLU A 499 -16.33 3.95 6.38
C GLU A 499 -16.49 5.42 6.77
N ILE A 500 -17.29 6.21 6.06
CA ILE A 500 -17.56 7.62 6.43
C ILE A 500 -18.16 7.74 7.84
N PHE A 501 -18.95 6.76 8.30
CA PHE A 501 -19.57 6.73 9.62
C PHE A 501 -18.79 5.90 10.64
N SER A 502 -17.72 5.27 10.23
CA SER A 502 -16.90 4.41 11.08
C SER A 502 -16.05 5.25 12.03
N ASP A 503 -16.18 5.00 13.33
CA ASP A 503 -15.43 5.69 14.37
C ASP A 503 -15.20 4.76 15.57
N TYR A 504 -13.93 4.40 15.80
CA TYR A 504 -13.50 3.51 16.88
C TYR A 504 -12.38 4.15 17.67
N GLN A 505 -12.52 4.21 18.99
CA GLN A 505 -11.39 4.55 19.85
C GLN A 505 -10.34 3.44 19.75
N HIS A 506 -9.11 3.84 19.43
CA HIS A 506 -7.99 2.92 19.24
C HIS A 506 -7.01 2.98 20.41
N TRP A 507 -6.64 4.18 20.84
CA TRP A 507 -5.82 4.41 22.03
C TRP A 507 -6.45 5.43 22.94
N SER A 508 -6.54 5.08 24.23
CA SER A 508 -7.03 5.96 25.28
C SER A 508 -6.03 7.08 25.60
N ALA A 509 -6.46 8.06 26.37
CA ALA A 509 -5.55 9.09 26.89
C ALA A 509 -4.40 8.48 27.74
N ASN A 510 -4.67 7.39 28.46
CA ASN A 510 -3.65 6.68 29.25
C ASN A 510 -2.62 5.98 28.37
N ASP A 511 -3.02 5.41 27.23
CA ASP A 511 -2.11 4.80 26.25
C ASP A 511 -1.21 5.84 25.58
N ILE A 512 -1.77 7.02 25.27
CA ILE A 512 -1.02 8.14 24.71
C ILE A 512 0.00 8.66 25.75
N ALA A 513 -0.41 8.83 27.00
CA ALA A 513 0.46 9.26 28.08
C ALA A 513 1.61 8.26 28.34
N LEU A 514 1.33 6.95 28.27
CA LEU A 514 2.37 5.92 28.35
C LEU A 514 3.36 6.06 27.17
N ALA A 515 2.87 6.19 25.96
CA ALA A 515 3.73 6.33 24.78
C ALA A 515 4.62 7.59 24.84
N ASP A 516 4.07 8.72 25.26
CA ASP A 516 4.81 9.98 25.44
C ASP A 516 5.89 9.84 26.53
N TYR A 517 5.57 9.14 27.63
CA TYR A 517 6.55 8.87 28.69
C TYR A 517 7.68 7.97 28.21
N ILE A 518 7.36 6.89 27.48
CA ILE A 518 8.35 5.99 26.87
C ILE A 518 9.26 6.76 25.91
N ASP A 519 8.68 7.62 25.09
CA ASP A 519 9.44 8.44 24.12
C ASP A 519 10.48 9.34 24.80
N ALA A 520 10.11 9.91 25.92
CA ALA A 520 10.96 10.84 26.66
C ALA A 520 12.02 10.16 27.55
N ASN A 521 11.80 8.92 28.01
CA ASN A 521 12.55 8.32 29.09
C ASN A 521 13.18 6.95 28.80
N ALA A 522 12.76 6.25 27.72
CA ALA A 522 13.34 4.97 27.34
C ALA A 522 14.34 5.13 26.19
N GLU A 523 15.35 4.28 26.16
CA GLU A 523 16.32 4.18 25.08
C GLU A 523 15.60 3.81 23.76
N SER A 524 16.09 4.29 22.62
CA SER A 524 15.43 4.12 21.31
C SER A 524 15.37 2.67 20.83
N ASP A 525 16.28 1.81 21.28
CA ASP A 525 16.40 0.40 20.95
C ASP A 525 15.94 -0.54 22.09
N ALA A 526 15.37 0.03 23.18
CA ALA A 526 14.90 -0.73 24.32
C ALA A 526 13.89 -1.82 23.93
N LEU A 527 14.09 -3.02 24.49
CA LEU A 527 13.17 -4.14 24.31
C LEU A 527 12.17 -4.18 25.47
N PHE A 528 10.88 -4.16 25.12
CA PHE A 528 9.78 -4.29 26.06
C PHE A 528 9.18 -5.69 26.00
N LEU A 529 8.87 -6.26 27.14
CA LEU A 529 7.93 -7.37 27.27
C LEU A 529 6.51 -6.78 27.33
N THR A 530 5.68 -7.14 26.37
CA THR A 530 4.26 -6.77 26.24
C THR A 530 3.45 -8.01 25.88
N SER A 531 2.11 -7.91 25.82
CA SER A 531 1.31 -8.95 25.14
C SER A 531 1.70 -9.02 23.65
N ASP A 532 1.30 -10.11 22.97
CA ASP A 532 1.57 -10.32 21.53
C ASP A 532 0.69 -9.44 20.63
N SER A 533 0.69 -8.14 20.86
CA SER A 533 -0.12 -7.20 20.10
C SER A 533 0.74 -6.12 19.46
N HIS A 534 0.61 -5.96 18.13
CA HIS A 534 1.21 -4.84 17.40
C HIS A 534 0.49 -3.50 17.64
N VAL A 535 -0.67 -3.55 18.33
CA VAL A 535 -1.46 -2.35 18.67
C VAL A 535 -0.96 -1.71 19.97
N THR A 536 -0.14 -2.40 20.77
CA THR A 536 0.41 -1.83 22.01
C THR A 536 1.00 -0.43 21.80
N PRO A 537 0.71 0.57 22.67
CA PRO A 537 1.26 1.92 22.54
C PRO A 537 2.78 1.95 22.58
N VAL A 538 3.43 0.96 23.22
CA VAL A 538 4.88 0.77 23.24
C VAL A 538 5.47 0.68 21.84
N PHE A 539 4.87 -0.15 20.98
CA PHE A 539 5.32 -0.30 19.60
C PHE A 539 4.67 0.74 18.67
N ALA A 540 3.33 0.79 18.65
CA ALA A 540 2.61 1.56 17.64
C ALA A 540 2.82 3.08 17.76
N LEU A 541 2.84 3.62 18.98
CA LEU A 541 2.95 5.05 19.23
C LEU A 541 4.38 5.47 19.65
N ALA A 542 5.07 4.67 20.49
CA ALA A 542 6.41 4.99 20.95
C ALA A 542 7.52 4.41 20.06
N GLY A 543 7.22 3.47 19.15
CA GLY A 543 8.20 2.90 18.21
C GLY A 543 9.30 2.11 18.90
N ARG A 544 9.03 1.48 20.05
CA ARG A 544 10.00 0.62 20.73
C ARG A 544 9.85 -0.83 20.29
N ARG A 545 10.93 -1.59 20.47
CA ARG A 545 10.92 -3.03 20.18
C ARG A 545 10.09 -3.76 21.23
N ILE A 546 9.39 -4.81 20.79
CA ILE A 546 8.66 -5.72 21.68
C ILE A 546 9.18 -7.15 21.48
N LEU A 547 9.11 -7.98 22.56
CA LEU A 547 9.66 -9.34 22.53
C LEU A 547 8.94 -10.21 21.50
N CYS A 548 7.62 -10.15 21.45
CA CYS A 548 6.81 -10.86 20.46
C CYS A 548 5.58 -10.01 20.13
N GLY A 549 5.42 -9.67 18.85
CA GLY A 549 4.23 -9.00 18.32
C GLY A 549 3.16 -10.00 17.89
N SER A 550 2.10 -9.50 17.19
CA SER A 550 1.03 -10.33 16.67
C SER A 550 1.56 -11.42 15.74
N GLY A 551 1.35 -12.68 16.12
CA GLY A 551 1.85 -13.83 15.40
C GLY A 551 1.40 -13.87 13.94
N SER A 552 0.16 -13.43 13.63
CA SER A 552 -0.31 -13.34 12.25
C SER A 552 0.50 -12.34 11.41
N TYR A 553 0.80 -11.15 11.92
CA TYR A 553 1.63 -10.17 11.19
C TYR A 553 3.07 -10.64 11.04
N VAL A 554 3.67 -11.18 12.12
CA VAL A 554 5.03 -11.73 12.09
C VAL A 554 5.13 -12.86 11.07
N TYR A 555 4.19 -13.81 11.12
CA TYR A 555 4.12 -14.93 10.17
C TYR A 555 3.92 -14.46 8.72
N TYR A 556 3.01 -13.51 8.48
CA TYR A 556 2.76 -12.97 7.13
C TYR A 556 3.95 -12.19 6.57
N HIS A 557 4.83 -11.68 7.43
CA HIS A 557 6.09 -11.07 7.01
C HIS A 557 7.22 -12.07 6.75
N GLY A 558 6.96 -13.38 6.87
CA GLY A 558 7.92 -14.44 6.60
C GLY A 558 8.85 -14.76 7.78
N MET A 559 8.43 -14.44 9.01
CA MET A 559 9.22 -14.62 10.22
C MET A 559 8.63 -15.74 11.10
N ASP A 560 9.47 -16.62 11.60
CA ASP A 560 9.12 -17.52 12.69
C ASP A 560 9.18 -16.75 14.02
N TYR A 561 8.29 -17.07 14.94
CA TYR A 561 8.15 -16.39 16.23
C TYR A 561 7.93 -17.35 17.42
N ALA A 562 8.13 -18.65 17.21
CA ALA A 562 7.80 -19.65 18.20
C ALA A 562 8.61 -19.50 19.51
N ASP A 563 9.89 -19.17 19.38
CA ASP A 563 10.80 -19.02 20.54
C ASP A 563 10.45 -17.74 21.32
N GLU A 564 10.20 -16.61 20.63
CA GLU A 564 9.84 -15.34 21.24
C GLU A 564 8.48 -15.44 21.94
N TYR A 565 7.52 -16.12 21.32
CA TYR A 565 6.20 -16.33 21.92
C TYR A 565 6.29 -17.21 23.19
N SER A 566 7.07 -18.29 23.12
CA SER A 566 7.29 -19.17 24.26
C SER A 566 7.99 -18.45 25.43
N ALA A 567 8.98 -17.63 25.11
CA ALA A 567 9.69 -16.82 26.09
C ALA A 567 8.75 -15.75 26.72
N MET A 568 7.93 -15.08 25.91
CA MET A 568 6.94 -14.11 26.40
C MET A 568 5.94 -14.76 27.37
N ALA A 569 5.37 -15.90 27.02
CA ALA A 569 4.44 -16.62 27.89
C ALA A 569 5.13 -17.03 29.21
N ALA A 570 6.32 -17.64 29.12
CA ALA A 570 7.08 -18.04 30.30
C ALA A 570 7.45 -16.87 31.21
N LEU A 571 7.77 -15.70 30.66
CA LEU A 571 8.11 -14.51 31.42
C LEU A 571 6.90 -13.91 32.14
N TYR A 572 5.70 -14.04 31.61
CA TYR A 572 4.50 -13.61 32.32
C TYR A 572 4.00 -14.61 33.36
N GLU A 573 3.98 -15.92 33.04
CA GLU A 573 3.37 -16.96 33.89
C GLU A 573 4.36 -17.56 34.90
N HIS A 574 5.63 -17.67 34.54
CA HIS A 574 6.71 -18.26 35.35
C HIS A 574 8.00 -17.42 35.26
N PRO A 575 7.97 -16.14 35.68
CA PRO A 575 9.07 -15.21 35.49
C PRO A 575 10.37 -15.67 36.15
N ASN A 576 11.48 -15.44 35.46
CA ASN A 576 12.83 -15.71 35.99
C ASN A 576 13.87 -14.78 35.38
N GLU A 577 14.90 -14.47 36.16
CA GLU A 577 15.96 -13.52 35.79
C GLU A 577 16.83 -14.02 34.62
N SER A 578 17.02 -15.33 34.49
CA SER A 578 17.86 -15.89 33.40
C SER A 578 17.22 -15.69 32.03
N THR A 579 15.91 -15.85 31.90
CA THR A 579 15.19 -15.62 30.65
C THR A 579 15.11 -14.12 30.32
N LEU A 580 14.87 -13.25 31.32
CA LEU A 580 14.92 -11.79 31.13
C LEU A 580 16.28 -11.33 30.60
N ALA A 581 17.36 -11.86 31.17
CA ALA A 581 18.72 -11.54 30.74
C ALA A 581 19.06 -12.13 29.37
N ALA A 582 18.61 -13.36 29.06
CA ALA A 582 18.88 -14.01 27.78
C ALA A 582 18.25 -13.25 26.59
N TRP A 583 17.06 -12.69 26.79
CA TRP A 583 16.37 -11.88 25.78
C TRP A 583 16.70 -10.39 25.84
N ASP A 584 17.51 -9.95 26.80
CA ASP A 584 17.89 -8.55 26.97
C ASP A 584 16.69 -7.62 27.25
N VAL A 585 15.67 -8.11 27.98
CA VAL A 585 14.45 -7.35 28.29
C VAL A 585 14.80 -6.17 29.20
N GLY A 586 14.48 -4.96 28.78
CA GLY A 586 14.69 -3.73 29.55
C GLY A 586 13.50 -3.33 30.40
N TYR A 587 12.29 -3.57 29.91
CA TYR A 587 11.04 -3.13 30.54
C TYR A 587 9.94 -4.19 30.41
N VAL A 588 9.07 -4.27 31.42
CA VAL A 588 7.93 -5.20 31.44
C VAL A 588 6.64 -4.41 31.67
N LEU A 589 5.70 -4.51 30.72
CA LEU A 589 4.40 -3.87 30.78
C LEU A 589 3.35 -4.85 31.34
N PHE A 590 2.54 -4.39 32.27
CA PHE A 590 1.29 -5.02 32.71
C PHE A 590 0.13 -4.09 32.39
N ASP A 591 -0.81 -4.57 31.62
CA ASP A 591 -2.06 -3.89 31.23
C ASP A 591 -3.20 -4.89 31.05
N SER A 592 -4.38 -4.43 30.67
CA SER A 592 -5.54 -5.29 30.44
C SER A 592 -5.33 -6.34 29.35
N SER A 593 -4.48 -6.09 28.37
CA SER A 593 -4.18 -7.03 27.28
C SER A 593 -3.32 -8.19 27.78
N VAL A 594 -2.38 -7.92 28.68
CA VAL A 594 -1.57 -8.96 29.35
C VAL A 594 -2.44 -9.86 30.22
N TYR A 595 -3.27 -9.29 31.11
CA TYR A 595 -4.16 -10.07 31.97
C TYR A 595 -5.25 -10.81 31.20
N GLY A 596 -5.71 -10.25 30.07
CA GLY A 596 -6.67 -10.91 29.19
C GLY A 596 -6.10 -12.13 28.47
N LYS A 597 -4.79 -12.14 28.24
CA LYS A 597 -4.10 -13.23 27.53
C LYS A 597 -3.47 -14.26 28.47
N PHE A 598 -2.82 -13.82 29.55
CA PHE A 598 -2.09 -14.64 30.50
C PHE A 598 -2.81 -14.59 31.86
N ALA A 599 -3.72 -15.56 32.07
CA ALA A 599 -4.54 -15.61 33.28
C ALA A 599 -3.72 -15.80 34.58
N ASP A 600 -2.55 -16.46 34.44
CA ASP A 600 -1.64 -16.75 35.56
C ASP A 600 -0.43 -15.78 35.60
N ALA A 601 -0.54 -14.59 34.96
CA ALA A 601 0.53 -13.61 34.95
C ALA A 601 0.94 -13.18 36.39
N ASP A 602 2.20 -13.42 36.75
CA ASP A 602 2.74 -13.14 38.10
C ASP A 602 3.41 -11.75 38.17
N GLU A 603 2.59 -10.70 38.24
CA GLU A 603 3.08 -9.34 38.46
C GLU A 603 3.77 -9.20 39.82
N SER A 604 3.37 -10.00 40.83
CA SER A 604 3.90 -9.91 42.20
C SER A 604 5.41 -10.24 42.25
N TRP A 605 5.86 -11.15 41.36
CA TRP A 605 7.27 -11.49 41.21
C TRP A 605 8.12 -10.29 40.75
N TYR A 606 7.58 -9.49 39.81
CA TYR A 606 8.21 -8.26 39.33
C TYR A 606 8.19 -7.15 40.40
N ALA A 607 7.06 -6.93 41.03
CA ALA A 607 6.89 -5.92 42.07
C ALA A 607 7.82 -6.14 43.28
N ALA A 608 8.19 -7.40 43.56
CA ALA A 608 9.10 -7.73 44.65
C ALA A 608 10.57 -7.47 44.30
N ARG A 609 10.95 -7.31 43.02
CA ARG A 609 12.35 -7.29 42.52
C ARG A 609 12.73 -6.03 41.81
N TYR A 610 11.79 -5.39 41.14
CA TYR A 610 12.09 -4.28 40.22
C TYR A 610 11.27 -3.03 40.58
N PRO A 611 11.80 -1.84 40.37
CA PRO A 611 11.08 -0.60 40.61
C PRO A 611 9.99 -0.40 39.55
N VAL A 612 8.87 0.14 39.99
CA VAL A 612 7.86 0.70 39.08
C VAL A 612 8.46 1.90 38.39
N TRP A 613 8.56 1.85 37.07
CA TRP A 613 9.12 2.91 36.24
C TRP A 613 8.06 3.88 35.74
N TYR A 614 6.85 3.35 35.44
CA TYR A 614 5.68 4.13 35.06
C TYR A 614 4.40 3.45 35.56
N GLU A 615 3.44 4.24 35.94
CA GLU A 615 2.12 3.76 36.36
C GLU A 615 1.04 4.79 36.04
N ASN A 616 -0.11 4.33 35.55
CA ASN A 616 -1.34 5.08 35.45
C ASN A 616 -2.56 4.14 35.68
N ASP A 617 -3.79 4.65 35.51
CA ASP A 617 -5.00 3.86 35.75
C ASP A 617 -5.19 2.68 34.77
N GLY A 618 -4.41 2.59 33.70
CA GLY A 618 -4.52 1.55 32.67
C GLY A 618 -3.38 0.54 32.65
N CYS A 619 -2.21 0.89 33.23
CA CYS A 619 -1.04 0.02 33.11
C CYS A 619 0.02 0.32 34.17
N ARG A 620 0.92 -0.65 34.35
CA ARG A 620 2.16 -0.52 35.12
C ARG A 620 3.36 -1.05 34.33
N VAL A 621 4.49 -0.34 34.39
CA VAL A 621 5.73 -0.73 33.72
C VAL A 621 6.82 -0.85 34.77
N TYR A 622 7.50 -2.00 34.77
CA TYR A 622 8.69 -2.26 35.61
C TYR A 622 9.96 -2.07 34.79
N LYS A 623 10.98 -1.41 35.36
CA LYS A 623 12.30 -1.30 34.77
C LYS A 623 13.20 -2.44 35.27
N ILE A 624 13.72 -3.24 34.33
CA ILE A 624 14.53 -4.43 34.63
C ILE A 624 16.00 -4.06 34.69
N LYS A 625 16.47 -3.16 33.81
CA LYS A 625 17.88 -2.70 33.73
C LYS A 625 17.98 -1.21 33.36
#